data_0be605615a8d7af305ac2243eaa5cdc3
#
_entry.id   0be605615a8d7af305ac2243eaa5cdc3
#
_cell.length_a   1.000
_cell.length_b   1.000
_cell.length_c   1.000
_cell.angle_alpha   90.00
_cell.angle_beta   90.00
_cell.angle_gamma   90.00
#
_symmetry.space_group_name_H-M   'P 1'
#
loop_
_entity.id
_entity.type
_entity.pdbx_description
1 polymer ?
#
loop_
_entity_poly.entity_id
_entity_poly.type
_entity_poly.pdbx_seq_one_letter_code
_entity_poly.pdbx_strand_id
1 'polypeptide(L)'
;MGAGKTTVGRQLARRLGQPFFDSDREIESTCGVDIPTIFDFEGEHGFRCREERMIDFLTRKENIVLGTGGGAVLRESNRQRLRSRGVVVFLDVDIDVQVERTSRNNSRPLLQQGDARATLLEISRTRGPIYRELAHVHICTSTQRHQKVVDKICRQLTLLEKTAPGKTKSNNANDNSNANNVDKQQP
;
A
#
# COMPACT_ATOMS: atom_id res chain seq x y z
N MET A 1 -6.20 10.09 -6.75
CA MET A 1 -7.40 9.37 -7.24
C MET A 1 -7.11 8.81 -8.63
N GLY A 2 -7.80 7.78 -9.16
CA GLY A 2 -7.60 7.31 -10.55
C GLY A 2 -6.26 6.61 -10.89
N ALA A 3 -5.31 6.50 -9.97
CA ALA A 3 -4.00 5.89 -10.22
C ALA A 3 -4.01 4.35 -10.31
N GLY A 4 -5.16 3.70 -10.10
CA GLY A 4 -5.28 2.24 -10.18
C GLY A 4 -4.77 1.48 -8.95
N LYS A 5 -4.68 2.11 -7.79
CA LYS A 5 -4.15 1.51 -6.55
C LYS A 5 -4.72 0.13 -6.22
N THR A 6 -6.03 -0.01 -6.17
CA THR A 6 -6.69 -1.27 -5.82
C THR A 6 -6.42 -2.37 -6.85
N THR A 7 -6.42 -2.03 -8.16
CA THR A 7 -6.14 -2.99 -9.23
C THR A 7 -4.68 -3.44 -9.21
N VAL A 8 -3.74 -2.49 -9.15
CA VAL A 8 -2.30 -2.76 -9.07
C VAL A 8 -1.97 -3.49 -7.77
N GLY A 9 -2.51 -3.04 -6.63
CA GLY A 9 -2.28 -3.65 -5.33
C GLY A 9 -2.73 -5.12 -5.27
N ARG A 10 -3.91 -5.45 -5.79
CA ARG A 10 -4.37 -6.85 -5.87
C ARG A 10 -3.50 -7.72 -6.78
N GLN A 11 -3.07 -7.18 -7.92
CA GLN A 11 -2.17 -7.92 -8.82
C GLN A 11 -0.79 -8.11 -8.20
N LEU A 12 -0.25 -7.09 -7.52
CA LEU A 12 1.00 -7.17 -6.78
C LEU A 12 0.92 -8.20 -5.66
N ALA A 13 -0.15 -8.19 -4.87
CA ALA A 13 -0.40 -9.13 -3.79
C ALA A 13 -0.40 -10.59 -4.30
N ARG A 14 -1.11 -10.86 -5.40
CA ARG A 14 -1.09 -12.18 -6.06
C ARG A 14 0.31 -12.58 -6.51
N ARG A 15 1.06 -11.64 -7.07
CA ARG A 15 2.43 -11.89 -7.55
C ARG A 15 3.40 -12.20 -6.42
N LEU A 16 3.21 -11.60 -5.26
CA LEU A 16 4.02 -11.79 -4.06
C LEU A 16 3.52 -12.95 -3.16
N GLY A 17 2.37 -13.56 -3.47
CA GLY A 17 1.75 -14.56 -2.60
C GLY A 17 1.27 -13.98 -1.25
N GLN A 18 0.91 -12.70 -1.21
CA GLN A 18 0.54 -11.97 0.00
C GLN A 18 -0.93 -11.53 -0.03
N PRO A 19 -1.61 -11.36 1.11
CA PRO A 19 -2.94 -10.80 1.17
C PRO A 19 -2.93 -9.30 0.81
N PHE A 20 -4.03 -8.83 0.19
CA PHE A 20 -4.26 -7.43 -0.11
C PHE A 20 -5.31 -6.85 0.84
N PHE A 21 -4.96 -5.74 1.50
CA PHE A 21 -5.87 -4.93 2.30
C PHE A 21 -6.03 -3.54 1.69
N ASP A 22 -7.24 -2.98 1.78
CA ASP A 22 -7.55 -1.61 1.38
C ASP A 22 -8.07 -0.87 2.62
N SER A 23 -7.34 0.15 3.09
CA SER A 23 -7.67 0.82 4.35
C SER A 23 -9.08 1.40 4.38
N ASP A 24 -9.56 1.90 3.23
CA ASP A 24 -10.90 2.48 3.15
C ASP A 24 -11.96 1.39 3.33
N ARG A 25 -11.79 0.23 2.70
CA ARG A 25 -12.69 -0.92 2.86
C ARG A 25 -12.67 -1.52 4.25
N GLU A 26 -11.49 -1.59 4.87
CA GLU A 26 -11.36 -2.10 6.25
C GLU A 26 -12.06 -1.17 7.25
N ILE A 27 -12.03 0.15 7.02
CA ILE A 27 -12.78 1.12 7.81
C ILE A 27 -14.30 0.88 7.64
N GLU A 28 -14.79 0.80 6.41
CA GLU A 28 -16.20 0.53 6.13
C GLU A 28 -16.68 -0.79 6.76
N SER A 29 -15.89 -1.85 6.59
CA SER A 29 -16.20 -3.16 7.18
C SER A 29 -16.27 -3.13 8.70
N THR A 30 -15.37 -2.37 9.35
CA THR A 30 -15.33 -2.23 10.81
C THR A 30 -16.47 -1.36 11.33
N CYS A 31 -16.84 -0.32 10.58
CA CYS A 31 -17.90 0.60 10.99
C CYS A 31 -19.30 0.10 10.63
N GLY A 32 -19.43 -0.83 9.69
CA GLY A 32 -20.72 -1.31 9.18
C GLY A 32 -21.45 -0.29 8.28
N VAL A 33 -20.80 0.82 7.94
CA VAL A 33 -21.35 1.89 7.07
C VAL A 33 -20.27 2.36 6.10
N ASP A 34 -20.68 3.01 5.01
CA ASP A 34 -19.77 3.56 4.01
C ASP A 34 -19.09 4.86 4.47
N ILE A 35 -18.00 5.22 3.80
CA ILE A 35 -17.21 6.42 4.12
C ILE A 35 -18.05 7.71 4.03
N PRO A 36 -18.91 7.94 3.01
CA PRO A 36 -19.80 9.09 3.00
C PRO A 36 -20.63 9.24 4.28
N THR A 37 -21.23 8.17 4.75
CA THR A 37 -21.98 8.15 6.01
C THR A 37 -21.10 8.54 7.20
N ILE A 38 -19.85 8.04 7.28
CA ILE A 38 -18.92 8.44 8.35
C ILE A 38 -18.64 9.96 8.29
N PHE A 39 -18.44 10.51 7.08
CA PHE A 39 -18.23 11.95 6.91
C PHE A 39 -19.46 12.78 7.32
N ASP A 40 -20.67 12.32 7.02
CA ASP A 40 -21.92 13.01 7.37
C ASP A 40 -22.12 13.06 8.88
N PHE A 41 -21.80 11.99 9.61
CA PHE A 41 -22.01 11.91 11.07
C PHE A 41 -20.83 12.43 11.90
N GLU A 42 -19.60 12.19 11.49
CA GLU A 42 -18.39 12.46 12.29
C GLU A 42 -17.50 13.55 11.68
N GLY A 43 -17.80 14.01 10.47
CA GLY A 43 -16.99 14.95 9.72
C GLY A 43 -15.64 14.38 9.31
N GLU A 44 -14.82 15.22 8.64
CA GLU A 44 -13.49 14.82 8.23
C GLU A 44 -12.59 14.42 9.41
N HIS A 45 -12.70 15.13 10.52
CA HIS A 45 -11.88 14.84 11.69
C HIS A 45 -12.12 13.43 12.24
N GLY A 46 -13.39 13.01 12.39
CA GLY A 46 -13.75 11.67 12.84
C GLY A 46 -13.22 10.58 11.90
N PHE A 47 -13.45 10.78 10.59
CA PHE A 47 -12.89 9.86 9.58
C PHE A 47 -11.37 9.74 9.69
N ARG A 48 -10.62 10.86 9.82
CA ARG A 48 -9.17 10.84 9.96
C ARG A 48 -8.69 10.11 11.21
N CYS A 49 -9.43 10.16 12.31
CA CYS A 49 -9.12 9.38 13.50
C CYS A 49 -9.28 7.87 13.25
N ARG A 50 -10.30 7.47 12.51
CA ARG A 50 -10.53 6.07 12.11
C ARG A 50 -9.46 5.59 11.13
N GLU A 51 -9.12 6.40 10.12
CA GLU A 51 -8.07 6.13 9.14
C GLU A 51 -6.71 5.92 9.84
N GLU A 52 -6.37 6.76 10.81
CA GLU A 52 -5.13 6.64 11.57
C GLU A 52 -5.05 5.34 12.38
N ARG A 53 -6.13 4.97 13.07
CA ARG A 53 -6.20 3.71 13.82
C ARG A 53 -6.10 2.50 12.89
N MET A 54 -6.78 2.56 11.75
CA MET A 54 -6.75 1.47 10.76
C MET A 54 -5.35 1.30 10.14
N ILE A 55 -4.68 2.39 9.79
CA ILE A 55 -3.31 2.36 9.29
C ILE A 55 -2.35 1.80 10.35
N ASP A 56 -2.47 2.23 11.61
CA ASP A 56 -1.66 1.66 12.69
C ASP A 56 -1.88 0.15 12.83
N PHE A 57 -3.12 -0.30 12.79
CA PHE A 57 -3.46 -1.73 12.87
C PHE A 57 -2.92 -2.53 11.68
N LEU A 58 -3.16 -2.05 10.45
CA LEU A 58 -2.76 -2.78 9.25
C LEU A 58 -1.25 -2.80 9.05
N THR A 59 -0.54 -1.73 9.39
CA THR A 59 0.92 -1.66 9.24
C THR A 59 1.69 -2.50 10.27
N ARG A 60 1.03 -3.07 11.27
CA ARG A 60 1.63 -4.07 12.19
C ARG A 60 1.60 -5.49 11.61
N LYS A 61 0.79 -5.73 10.57
CA LYS A 61 0.76 -7.02 9.89
C LYS A 61 1.99 -7.15 8.99
N GLU A 62 2.58 -8.34 8.99
CA GLU A 62 3.70 -8.66 8.13
C GLU A 62 3.24 -9.29 6.82
N ASN A 63 4.06 -9.17 5.79
CA ASN A 63 3.84 -9.82 4.49
C ASN A 63 2.48 -9.51 3.88
N ILE A 64 2.09 -8.24 3.87
CA ILE A 64 0.85 -7.76 3.25
C ILE A 64 1.12 -6.74 2.14
N VAL A 65 0.17 -6.58 1.25
CA VAL A 65 0.08 -5.41 0.36
C VAL A 65 -1.07 -4.54 0.84
N LEU A 66 -0.76 -3.31 1.22
CA LEU A 66 -1.73 -2.33 1.73
C LEU A 66 -1.98 -1.23 0.70
N GLY A 67 -3.24 -1.06 0.29
CA GLY A 67 -3.71 0.14 -0.41
C GLY A 67 -4.29 1.14 0.57
N THR A 68 -3.89 2.41 0.48
CA THR A 68 -4.41 3.46 1.37
C THR A 68 -5.26 4.48 0.62
N GLY A 69 -6.17 5.13 1.32
CA GLY A 69 -6.82 6.35 0.86
C GLY A 69 -5.79 7.44 0.52
N GLY A 70 -6.10 8.29 -0.46
CA GLY A 70 -5.15 9.35 -0.85
C GLY A 70 -4.96 10.43 0.23
N GLY A 71 -5.87 10.54 1.21
CA GLY A 71 -5.76 11.47 2.33
C GLY A 71 -4.92 10.95 3.50
N ALA A 72 -4.60 9.68 3.51
CA ALA A 72 -3.86 9.04 4.60
C ALA A 72 -2.53 9.74 4.93
N VAL A 73 -1.87 10.30 3.91
CA VAL A 73 -0.59 11.01 4.06
C VAL A 73 -0.70 12.40 4.69
N LEU A 74 -1.91 12.92 4.90
CA LEU A 74 -2.09 14.24 5.52
C LEU A 74 -1.69 14.26 7.00
N ARG A 75 -1.83 13.13 7.71
CA ARG A 75 -1.37 13.01 9.09
C ARG A 75 0.07 12.52 9.15
N GLU A 76 0.89 13.23 9.91
CA GLU A 76 2.31 12.89 10.13
C GLU A 76 2.48 11.50 10.73
N SER A 77 1.66 11.14 11.71
CA SER A 77 1.68 9.82 12.35
C SER A 77 1.48 8.67 11.35
N ASN A 78 0.62 8.84 10.33
CA ASN A 78 0.45 7.87 9.26
C ASN A 78 1.70 7.79 8.38
N ARG A 79 2.29 8.93 8.02
CA ARG A 79 3.53 8.94 7.22
C ARG A 79 4.67 8.19 7.92
N GLN A 80 4.85 8.44 9.21
CA GLN A 80 5.86 7.76 10.03
C GLN A 80 5.63 6.24 10.07
N ARG A 81 4.40 5.79 10.34
CA ARG A 81 4.06 4.36 10.38
C ARG A 81 4.26 3.68 9.02
N LEU A 82 3.78 4.30 7.95
CA LEU A 82 3.93 3.76 6.60
C LEU A 82 5.41 3.64 6.20
N ARG A 83 6.20 4.68 6.49
CA ARG A 83 7.62 4.72 6.13
C ARG A 83 8.48 3.76 6.95
N SER A 84 8.20 3.64 8.26
CA SER A 84 9.00 2.81 9.17
C SER A 84 8.65 1.32 9.11
N ARG A 85 7.43 0.97 8.69
CA ARG A 85 6.93 -0.41 8.77
C ARG A 85 6.76 -1.09 7.41
N GLY A 86 7.09 -0.41 6.31
CA GLY A 86 6.95 -1.00 4.99
C GLY A 86 7.60 -0.20 3.87
N VAL A 87 7.56 -0.76 2.67
CA VAL A 87 8.00 -0.07 1.46
C VAL A 87 6.83 0.70 0.86
N VAL A 88 6.95 2.02 0.82
CA VAL A 88 5.92 2.90 0.26
C VAL A 88 6.12 3.03 -1.24
N VAL A 89 5.08 2.67 -2.00
CA VAL A 89 5.03 2.82 -3.46
C VAL A 89 4.04 3.92 -3.82
N PHE A 90 4.53 4.98 -4.46
CA PHE A 90 3.68 6.02 -5.01
C PHE A 90 3.35 5.73 -6.47
N LEU A 91 2.06 5.56 -6.76
CA LEU A 91 1.54 5.43 -8.11
C LEU A 91 1.10 6.80 -8.61
N ASP A 92 1.93 7.41 -9.43
CA ASP A 92 1.66 8.70 -10.07
C ASP A 92 0.88 8.52 -11.37
N VAL A 93 0.08 9.51 -11.74
CA VAL A 93 -0.73 9.49 -12.94
C VAL A 93 -1.00 10.92 -13.41
N ASP A 94 -0.91 11.15 -14.70
CA ASP A 94 -1.18 12.46 -15.30
C ASP A 94 -2.62 12.91 -15.03
N ILE A 95 -2.79 14.20 -14.81
CA ILE A 95 -4.09 14.80 -14.44
C ILE A 95 -5.17 14.46 -15.47
N ASP A 96 -4.87 14.55 -16.75
CA ASP A 96 -5.86 14.30 -17.81
C ASP A 96 -6.32 12.84 -17.83
N VAL A 97 -5.39 11.90 -17.57
CA VAL A 97 -5.70 10.48 -17.37
C VAL A 97 -6.49 10.26 -16.07
N GLN A 98 -6.19 11.04 -15.02
CA GLN A 98 -7.00 10.99 -13.78
C GLN A 98 -8.44 11.41 -14.02
N VAL A 99 -8.64 12.53 -14.72
CA VAL A 99 -9.96 13.04 -15.09
C VAL A 99 -10.73 11.97 -15.87
N GLU A 100 -10.14 11.42 -16.93
CA GLU A 100 -10.78 10.37 -17.73
C GLU A 100 -11.18 9.14 -16.90
N ARG A 101 -10.27 8.64 -16.02
CA ARG A 101 -10.54 7.46 -15.20
C ARG A 101 -11.55 7.71 -14.08
N THR A 102 -11.64 8.94 -13.58
CA THR A 102 -12.55 9.29 -12.50
C THR A 102 -13.93 9.69 -12.99
N SER A 103 -14.08 10.23 -14.20
CA SER A 103 -15.38 10.54 -14.79
C SER A 103 -16.29 9.32 -14.98
N ARG A 104 -15.70 8.13 -15.09
CA ARG A 104 -16.41 6.86 -15.21
C ARG A 104 -16.88 6.29 -13.85
N ASN A 105 -16.60 6.96 -12.74
CA ASN A 105 -16.86 6.40 -11.40
C ASN A 105 -17.48 7.45 -10.46
N ASN A 106 -18.81 7.38 -10.32
CA ASN A 106 -19.62 8.33 -9.55
C ASN A 106 -19.48 8.20 -8.00
N SER A 107 -18.64 7.32 -7.49
CA SER A 107 -18.52 7.07 -6.03
C SER A 107 -17.54 7.99 -5.29
N ARG A 108 -17.27 9.22 -5.79
CA ARG A 108 -16.27 10.12 -5.19
C ARG A 108 -16.83 11.50 -4.88
N PRO A 109 -17.22 11.76 -3.60
CA PRO A 109 -17.83 13.02 -3.19
C PRO A 109 -17.05 14.27 -3.57
N LEU A 110 -15.71 14.23 -3.48
CA LEU A 110 -14.84 15.37 -3.80
C LEU A 110 -14.83 15.79 -5.28
N LEU A 111 -15.34 14.96 -6.19
CA LEU A 111 -15.38 15.26 -7.63
C LEU A 111 -16.81 15.49 -8.16
N GLN A 112 -17.81 15.37 -7.30
CA GLN A 112 -19.22 15.56 -7.69
C GLN A 112 -19.64 17.03 -7.74
N GLN A 113 -18.87 17.92 -7.10
CA GLN A 113 -19.19 19.35 -7.05
C GLN A 113 -18.08 20.13 -7.77
N GLY A 114 -18.39 20.74 -8.92
CA GLY A 114 -17.50 21.65 -9.62
C GLY A 114 -16.58 21.01 -10.68
N ASP A 115 -15.52 21.73 -11.05
CA ASP A 115 -14.53 21.29 -12.03
C ASP A 115 -13.61 20.20 -11.45
N ALA A 116 -13.87 18.96 -11.84
CA ALA A 116 -13.08 17.79 -11.41
C ALA A 116 -11.58 17.95 -11.74
N ARG A 117 -11.24 18.63 -12.85
CA ARG A 117 -9.85 18.88 -13.24
C ARG A 117 -9.18 19.87 -12.30
N ALA A 118 -9.85 20.97 -11.98
CA ALA A 118 -9.34 21.95 -11.02
C ALA A 118 -9.13 21.32 -9.63
N THR A 119 -10.09 20.53 -9.15
CA THR A 119 -9.98 19.80 -7.87
C THR A 119 -8.80 18.82 -7.87
N LEU A 120 -8.58 18.07 -8.95
CA LEU A 120 -7.46 17.13 -9.06
C LEU A 120 -6.11 17.86 -9.12
N LEU A 121 -6.04 19.00 -9.81
CA LEU A 121 -4.85 19.85 -9.85
C LEU A 121 -4.49 20.36 -8.45
N GLU A 122 -5.47 20.86 -7.69
CA GLU A 122 -5.26 21.36 -6.35
C GLU A 122 -4.80 20.24 -5.39
N ILE A 123 -5.42 19.05 -5.47
CA ILE A 123 -4.98 17.86 -4.73
C ILE A 123 -3.55 17.46 -5.12
N SER A 124 -3.21 17.50 -6.39
CA SER A 124 -1.86 17.18 -6.87
C SER A 124 -0.83 18.19 -6.37
N ARG A 125 -1.19 19.49 -6.37
CA ARG A 125 -0.33 20.57 -5.90
C ARG A 125 -0.05 20.45 -4.40
N THR A 126 -1.08 20.20 -3.60
CA THR A 126 -0.98 20.16 -2.13
C THR A 126 -0.39 18.85 -1.61
N ARG A 127 -0.75 17.70 -2.20
CA ARG A 127 -0.36 16.36 -1.71
C ARG A 127 0.79 15.75 -2.51
N GLY A 128 1.03 16.19 -3.73
CA GLY A 128 2.08 15.66 -4.60
C GLY A 128 3.49 15.70 -3.98
N PRO A 129 3.91 16.82 -3.37
CA PRO A 129 5.17 16.87 -2.64
C PRO A 129 5.26 15.83 -1.53
N ILE A 130 4.20 15.70 -0.71
CA ILE A 130 4.14 14.74 0.40
C ILE A 130 4.25 13.29 -0.11
N TYR A 131 3.55 12.94 -1.21
CA TYR A 131 3.64 11.61 -1.79
C TYR A 131 5.06 11.29 -2.27
N ARG A 132 5.73 12.24 -2.94
CA ARG A 132 7.09 12.05 -3.46
C ARG A 132 8.11 11.90 -2.33
N GLU A 133 8.00 12.71 -1.28
CA GLU A 133 8.87 12.63 -0.11
C GLU A 133 8.71 11.32 0.66
N LEU A 134 7.47 10.84 0.80
CA LEU A 134 7.17 9.62 1.53
C LEU A 134 7.60 8.36 0.77
N ALA A 135 7.58 8.39 -0.56
CA ALA A 135 7.75 7.22 -1.41
C ALA A 135 9.19 6.68 -1.40
N HIS A 136 9.33 5.36 -1.23
CA HIS A 136 10.56 4.63 -1.53
C HIS A 136 10.64 4.26 -3.01
N VAL A 137 9.48 4.07 -3.66
CA VAL A 137 9.36 3.74 -5.08
C VAL A 137 8.33 4.66 -5.72
N HIS A 138 8.68 5.29 -6.85
CA HIS A 138 7.79 6.15 -7.63
C HIS A 138 7.57 5.56 -9.01
N ILE A 139 6.31 5.29 -9.38
CA ILE A 139 5.93 4.68 -10.65
C ILE A 139 4.84 5.52 -11.33
N CYS A 140 5.11 5.98 -12.55
CA CYS A 140 4.09 6.60 -13.40
C CYS A 140 3.20 5.51 -14.03
N THR A 141 1.87 5.68 -13.93
CA THR A 141 0.86 4.70 -14.39
C THR A 141 0.03 5.19 -15.57
N SER A 142 0.33 6.37 -16.11
CA SER A 142 -0.53 7.05 -17.11
C SER A 142 -0.74 6.23 -18.36
N THR A 143 0.32 5.68 -18.95
CA THR A 143 0.29 5.01 -20.26
C THR A 143 0.53 3.50 -20.17
N GLN A 144 0.65 2.94 -18.96
CA GLN A 144 1.08 1.56 -18.79
C GLN A 144 -0.08 0.63 -18.41
N ARG A 145 -0.06 -0.60 -18.98
CA ARG A 145 -0.93 -1.68 -18.51
C ARG A 145 -0.54 -2.04 -17.07
N HIS A 146 -1.52 -2.36 -16.23
CA HIS A 146 -1.31 -2.66 -14.81
C HIS A 146 -0.24 -3.75 -14.58
N GLN A 147 -0.19 -4.76 -15.46
CA GLN A 147 0.83 -5.81 -15.39
C GLN A 147 2.26 -5.26 -15.46
N LYS A 148 2.54 -4.34 -16.40
CA LYS A 148 3.86 -3.70 -16.52
C LYS A 148 4.21 -2.85 -15.29
N VAL A 149 3.19 -2.21 -14.67
CA VAL A 149 3.37 -1.47 -13.42
C VAL A 149 3.79 -2.43 -12.30
N VAL A 150 3.09 -3.57 -12.14
CA VAL A 150 3.43 -4.60 -11.16
C VAL A 150 4.85 -5.14 -11.37
N ASP A 151 5.23 -5.44 -12.61
CA ASP A 151 6.60 -5.93 -12.92
C ASP A 151 7.66 -4.90 -12.54
N LYS A 152 7.41 -3.60 -12.76
CA LYS A 152 8.32 -2.53 -12.33
C LYS A 152 8.42 -2.45 -10.80
N ILE A 153 7.28 -2.54 -10.10
CA ILE A 153 7.27 -2.53 -8.63
C ILE A 153 8.10 -3.70 -8.11
N CYS A 154 7.87 -4.93 -8.59
CA CYS A 154 8.63 -6.11 -8.15
C CYS A 154 10.14 -5.93 -8.34
N ARG A 155 10.58 -5.40 -9.49
CA ARG A 155 12.00 -5.12 -9.73
C ARG A 155 12.58 -4.13 -8.73
N GLN A 156 11.85 -3.05 -8.43
CA GLN A 156 12.30 -2.04 -7.45
C GLN A 156 12.36 -2.62 -6.03
N LEU A 157 11.38 -3.45 -5.63
CA LEU A 157 11.40 -4.13 -4.34
C LEU A 157 12.64 -5.03 -4.21
N THR A 158 12.96 -5.83 -5.22
CA THR A 158 14.17 -6.68 -5.24
C THR A 158 15.46 -5.85 -5.15
N LEU A 159 15.52 -4.68 -5.76
CA LEU A 159 16.68 -3.79 -5.66
C LEU A 159 16.83 -3.24 -4.24
N LEU A 160 15.72 -2.80 -3.61
CA LEU A 160 15.74 -2.30 -2.23
C LEU A 160 16.17 -3.38 -1.23
N GLU A 161 15.73 -4.63 -1.42
CA GLU A 161 16.16 -5.75 -0.58
C GLU A 161 17.66 -6.02 -0.67
N LYS A 162 18.26 -5.87 -1.87
CA LYS A 162 19.70 -6.06 -2.08
C LYS A 162 20.55 -4.94 -1.52
N THR A 163 19.99 -3.73 -1.42
CA THR A 163 20.70 -2.53 -0.92
C THR A 163 20.50 -2.32 0.57
N ALA A 164 19.57 -3.04 1.23
CA ALA A 164 19.37 -2.98 2.67
C ALA A 164 20.55 -3.67 3.40
N PRO A 165 21.36 -2.96 4.22
CA PRO A 165 22.43 -3.59 4.97
C PRO A 165 21.85 -4.55 6.02
N GLY A 166 22.17 -5.84 5.90
CA GLY A 166 22.03 -6.82 6.98
C GLY A 166 20.72 -7.62 7.05
N LYS A 167 20.49 -8.49 6.05
CA LYS A 167 19.82 -9.79 6.27
C LYS A 167 20.67 -10.86 5.58
N THR A 168 21.77 -11.24 6.22
CA THR A 168 22.47 -12.49 5.92
C THR A 168 21.49 -13.63 6.15
N LYS A 169 21.19 -14.38 5.08
CA LYS A 169 20.50 -15.66 5.16
C LYS A 169 21.31 -16.53 6.11
N SER A 170 20.76 -16.89 7.26
CA SER A 170 21.25 -18.01 8.04
C SER A 170 21.02 -19.28 7.21
N ASN A 171 22.05 -19.72 6.52
CA ASN A 171 22.11 -21.05 5.95
C ASN A 171 22.12 -22.05 7.14
N ASN A 172 20.99 -22.65 7.41
CA ASN A 172 20.96 -23.90 8.15
C ASN A 172 21.57 -24.98 7.22
N ALA A 173 22.87 -25.16 7.34
CA ALA A 173 23.53 -26.37 6.89
C ALA A 173 23.08 -27.48 7.86
N ASN A 174 22.26 -28.39 7.37
CA ASN A 174 22.02 -29.70 7.95
C ASN A 174 23.34 -30.46 7.92
N ASP A 175 24.00 -30.54 9.07
CA ASP A 175 25.07 -31.50 9.29
C ASP A 175 24.43 -32.81 9.74
N ASN A 176 24.21 -33.68 8.79
CA ASN A 176 23.85 -35.07 8.97
C ASN A 176 25.17 -35.87 8.96
N SER A 177 25.81 -36.02 10.12
CA SER A 177 26.88 -36.98 10.29
C SER A 177 26.44 -38.11 11.21
N ASN A 178 26.17 -39.16 10.50
CA ASN A 178 26.14 -40.57 10.81
C ASN A 178 27.32 -40.98 11.70
N ALA A 179 27.06 -41.65 12.81
CA ALA A 179 27.99 -42.56 13.42
C ALA A 179 27.25 -43.74 14.12
N ASN A 180 27.18 -44.84 13.38
CA ASN A 180 27.08 -46.17 13.94
C ASN A 180 28.23 -46.40 14.94
N ASN A 181 27.96 -46.93 16.11
CA ASN A 181 28.77 -48.09 16.52
C ASN A 181 28.02 -48.96 17.55
N VAL A 182 28.06 -50.20 17.24
CA VAL A 182 27.73 -51.42 17.96
C VAL A 182 28.60 -51.55 19.22
N ASP A 183 28.05 -51.96 20.38
CA ASP A 183 28.55 -53.20 20.98
C ASP A 183 27.66 -53.74 22.10
N LYS A 184 27.52 -55.03 22.01
CA LYS A 184 27.03 -56.07 22.92
C LYS A 184 27.48 -55.96 24.37
N GLN A 185 26.65 -56.34 25.33
CA GLN A 185 26.79 -57.61 26.10
C GLN A 185 25.77 -57.65 27.26
N GLN A 186 25.07 -58.77 27.28
CA GLN A 186 24.42 -59.35 28.47
C GLN A 186 25.47 -59.90 29.44
N PRO A 187 25.13 -60.35 30.66
CA PRO A 187 23.98 -61.20 30.99
C PRO A 187 22.95 -60.58 31.91
#